data_b411dc54aa3dcb19337805f341871ef9
#
_entry.id   b411dc54aa3dcb19337805f341871ef9
#
_cell.length_a   1.000
_cell.length_b   1.000
_cell.length_c   1.000
_cell.angle_alpha   90.00
_cell.angle_beta   90.00
_cell.angle_gamma   90.00
#
_symmetry.space_group_name_H-M   'P 1'
#
loop_
_entity.id
_entity.type
_entity.pdbx_description
1 polymer ?
#
loop_
_entity_poly.entity_id
_entity_poly.type
_entity_poly.pdbx_seq_one_letter_code
_entity_poly.pdbx_strand_id
1 'polypeptide(L)' 'DRASLEADKALDLRTKDRARKLISKINEALKRIEDGVYGYCEETGEPIGIERLEARPVATLSIEAQERHERMEKTYDDEA' A
#
# COMPACT_ATOMS: atom_id res chain seq x y z
N ASP A 1 15.87 -26.35 -18.58
CA ASP A 1 16.44 -25.29 -19.39
C ASP A 1 16.86 -24.11 -18.49
N ARG A 2 18.06 -23.59 -18.75
CA ARG A 2 18.68 -22.55 -17.94
C ARG A 2 17.86 -21.25 -17.93
N ALA A 3 17.33 -20.87 -19.07
CA ALA A 3 16.51 -19.66 -19.23
C ALA A 3 15.20 -19.77 -18.42
N SER A 4 14.56 -20.94 -18.45
CA SER A 4 13.35 -21.20 -17.68
C SER A 4 13.60 -21.14 -16.19
N LEU A 5 14.72 -21.72 -15.72
CA LEU A 5 15.11 -21.69 -14.30
C LEU A 5 15.36 -20.27 -13.82
N GLU A 6 16.04 -19.45 -14.61
CA GLU A 6 16.29 -18.04 -14.26
C GLU A 6 15.00 -17.22 -14.22
N ALA A 7 14.09 -17.44 -15.17
CA ALA A 7 12.78 -16.77 -15.18
C ALA A 7 11.94 -17.18 -13.97
N ASP A 8 11.93 -18.46 -13.60
CA ASP A 8 11.20 -18.96 -12.43
C ASP A 8 11.75 -18.35 -11.12
N LYS A 9 13.07 -18.23 -11.00
CA LYS A 9 13.69 -17.59 -9.84
C LYS A 9 13.35 -16.13 -9.73
N ALA A 10 13.31 -15.39 -10.85
CA ALA A 10 12.94 -13.98 -10.86
C ALA A 10 11.48 -13.79 -10.44
N LEU A 11 10.56 -14.64 -10.93
CA LEU A 11 9.16 -14.62 -10.52
C LEU A 11 8.99 -14.92 -9.03
N ASP A 12 9.73 -15.93 -8.52
CA ASP A 12 9.69 -16.28 -7.10
C ASP A 12 10.13 -15.13 -6.21
N LEU A 13 11.22 -14.44 -6.56
CA LEU A 13 11.70 -13.27 -5.83
C LEU A 13 10.70 -12.12 -5.82
N ARG A 14 10.05 -11.85 -6.94
CA ARG A 14 9.01 -10.82 -7.04
C ARG A 14 7.81 -11.15 -6.15
N THR A 15 7.39 -12.42 -6.14
CA THR A 15 6.30 -12.89 -5.30
C THR A 15 6.65 -12.75 -3.82
N LYS A 16 7.86 -13.09 -3.43
CA LYS A 16 8.34 -12.92 -2.05
C LYS A 16 8.38 -11.45 -1.64
N ASP A 17 8.82 -10.56 -2.52
CA ASP A 17 8.83 -9.13 -2.26
C ASP A 17 7.42 -8.57 -2.05
N ARG A 18 6.46 -8.98 -2.87
CA ARG A 18 5.06 -8.59 -2.71
C ARG A 18 4.50 -9.07 -1.37
N ALA A 19 4.80 -10.32 -1.01
CA ALA A 19 4.36 -10.90 0.26
C ALA A 19 4.93 -10.13 1.45
N ARG A 20 6.22 -9.77 1.41
CA ARG A 20 6.85 -8.98 2.47
C ARG A 20 6.21 -7.61 2.62
N LYS A 21 5.94 -6.93 1.51
CA LYS A 21 5.29 -5.61 1.52
C LYS A 21 3.88 -5.70 2.08
N LEU A 22 3.14 -6.74 1.72
CA LEU A 22 1.79 -6.95 2.23
C LEU A 22 1.82 -7.23 3.74
N ILE A 23 2.73 -8.08 4.20
CA ILE A 23 2.90 -8.38 5.63
C ILE A 23 3.23 -7.10 6.40
N SER A 24 4.12 -6.27 5.87
CA SER A 24 4.46 -4.99 6.48
C SER A 24 3.25 -4.07 6.62
N LYS A 25 2.43 -3.98 5.57
CA LYS A 25 1.20 -3.19 5.59
C LYS A 25 0.17 -3.73 6.57
N ILE A 26 0.04 -5.06 6.67
CA ILE A 26 -0.85 -5.70 7.64
C ILE A 26 -0.40 -5.40 9.07
N ASN A 27 0.90 -5.50 9.34
CA ASN A 27 1.45 -5.19 10.65
C ASN A 27 1.23 -3.71 11.02
N GLU A 28 1.38 -2.81 10.07
CA GLU A 28 1.08 -1.40 10.25
C GLU A 28 -0.40 -1.19 10.58
N ALA A 29 -1.31 -1.87 9.89
CA ALA A 29 -2.74 -1.80 10.16
C ALA A 29 -3.08 -2.31 11.56
N LEU A 30 -2.46 -3.42 11.99
CA LEU A 30 -2.64 -3.96 13.34
C LEU A 30 -2.18 -2.97 14.40
N LYS A 31 -1.05 -2.31 14.18
CA LYS A 31 -0.55 -1.28 15.09
C LYS A 31 -1.51 -0.09 15.16
N ARG A 32 -2.09 0.31 14.04
CA ARG A 32 -3.07 1.39 14.01
C ARG A 32 -4.34 1.02 14.77
N ILE A 33 -4.74 -0.25 14.77
CA ILE A 33 -5.85 -0.73 15.61
C ILE A 33 -5.50 -0.60 17.09
N GLU A 34 -4.29 -1.03 17.48
CA GLU A 34 -3.82 -0.89 18.86
C GLU A 34 -3.79 0.57 19.30
N ASP A 35 -3.35 1.47 18.43
CA ASP A 35 -3.24 2.90 18.73
C ASP A 35 -4.59 3.63 18.63
N GLY A 36 -5.65 2.96 18.20
CA GLY A 36 -6.99 3.54 18.11
C GLY A 36 -7.18 4.48 16.94
N VAL A 37 -6.33 4.40 15.91
CA VAL A 37 -6.38 5.29 14.73
C VAL A 37 -6.70 4.55 13.44
N TYR A 38 -6.96 3.26 13.51
CA TYR A 38 -7.34 2.48 12.32
C TYR A 38 -8.65 3.02 11.74
N GLY A 39 -8.70 3.11 10.41
CA GLY A 39 -9.87 3.61 9.70
C GLY A 39 -9.90 5.12 9.50
N TYR A 40 -8.90 5.82 10.02
CA TYR A 40 -8.75 7.27 9.83
C TYR A 40 -7.56 7.56 8.94
N CYS A 41 -7.70 8.56 8.07
CA CYS A 41 -6.63 8.98 7.17
C CYS A 41 -5.45 9.52 7.99
N GLU A 42 -4.25 9.02 7.72
CA GLU A 42 -3.05 9.46 8.45
C GLU A 42 -2.64 10.90 8.16
N GLU A 43 -3.10 11.47 7.04
CA GLU A 43 -2.80 12.87 6.69
C GLU A 43 -3.85 13.85 7.17
N THR A 44 -5.13 13.51 7.00
CA THR A 44 -6.23 14.45 7.28
C THR A 44 -6.93 14.20 8.61
N GLY A 45 -6.78 13.00 9.17
CA GLY A 45 -7.51 12.59 10.36
C GLY A 45 -8.98 12.26 10.13
N GLU A 46 -9.46 12.37 8.89
CA GLU A 46 -10.85 12.08 8.55
C GLU A 46 -11.07 10.57 8.38
N PRO A 47 -12.31 10.08 8.57
CA PRO A 47 -12.60 8.67 8.31
C PRO A 47 -12.32 8.28 6.87
N ILE A 48 -11.68 7.12 6.67
CA ILE A 48 -11.41 6.58 5.33
C ILE A 48 -12.71 6.10 4.68
N GLY A 49 -13.62 5.51 5.47
CA GLY A 49 -14.87 4.96 4.99
C GLY A 49 -14.84 3.44 4.90
N ILE A 50 -15.96 2.82 5.24
CA ILE A 50 -16.10 1.37 5.31
C ILE A 50 -15.91 0.72 3.94
N GLU A 51 -16.48 1.32 2.89
CA GLU A 51 -16.38 0.77 1.54
C GLU A 51 -14.93 0.65 1.07
N ARG A 52 -14.13 1.68 1.34
CA ARG A 52 -12.70 1.65 0.98
C ARG A 52 -11.94 0.64 1.83
N LEU A 53 -12.25 0.54 3.12
CA LEU A 53 -11.59 -0.42 4.01
C LEU A 53 -11.95 -1.86 3.67
N GLU A 54 -13.17 -2.12 3.21
CA GLU A 54 -13.55 -3.45 2.72
C GLU A 54 -12.75 -3.84 1.48
N ALA A 55 -12.57 -2.89 0.56
CA ALA A 55 -11.77 -3.10 -0.65
C ALA A 55 -10.27 -3.18 -0.35
N ARG A 56 -9.78 -2.36 0.58
CA ARG A 56 -8.36 -2.30 0.98
C ARG A 56 -8.23 -2.17 2.50
N PRO A 57 -8.26 -3.29 3.22
CA PRO A 57 -8.20 -3.27 4.70
C PRO A 57 -6.96 -2.61 5.28
N VAL A 58 -5.87 -2.53 4.51
CA VAL A 58 -4.61 -1.92 4.96
C VAL A 58 -4.49 -0.45 4.55
N ALA A 59 -5.53 0.15 4.01
CA ALA A 59 -5.50 1.55 3.58
C ALA A 59 -5.24 2.48 4.76
N THR A 60 -4.33 3.43 4.59
CA THR A 60 -3.98 4.45 5.59
C THR A 60 -4.36 5.86 5.14
N LEU A 61 -4.80 6.01 3.90
CA LEU A 61 -5.18 7.29 3.30
C LEU A 61 -6.61 7.25 2.79
N SER A 62 -7.32 8.37 2.92
CA SER A 62 -8.59 8.57 2.25
C SER A 62 -8.39 8.59 0.73
N ILE A 63 -9.47 8.47 -0.04
CA ILE A 63 -9.40 8.53 -1.50
C ILE A 63 -8.81 9.86 -1.95
N GLU A 64 -9.25 10.96 -1.33
CA GLU A 64 -8.74 12.30 -1.67
C GLU A 64 -7.25 12.44 -1.39
N ALA A 65 -6.79 11.93 -0.25
CA ALA A 65 -5.37 11.97 0.09
C ALA A 65 -4.54 11.10 -0.86
N GLN A 66 -5.04 9.92 -1.21
CA GLN A 66 -4.38 9.03 -2.16
C GLN A 66 -4.26 9.67 -3.54
N GLU A 67 -5.33 10.29 -4.03
CA GLU A 67 -5.33 10.98 -5.31
C GLU A 67 -4.36 12.17 -5.32
N ARG A 68 -4.26 12.88 -4.19
CA ARG A 68 -3.29 13.96 -4.02
C ARG A 68 -1.86 13.47 -4.14
N HIS A 69 -1.54 12.37 -3.48
CA HIS A 69 -0.23 11.73 -3.58
C HIS A 69 0.11 11.33 -5.02
N GLU A 70 -0.83 10.70 -5.70
CA GLU A 70 -0.65 10.29 -7.09
C GLU A 70 -0.40 11.49 -8.01
N ARG A 71 -1.12 12.59 -7.81
CA ARG A 71 -0.91 13.82 -8.57
C ARG A 71 0.46 14.45 -8.30
N MET A 72 0.88 14.46 -7.04
CA MET A 72 2.20 15.00 -6.66
C MET A 72 3.33 14.18 -7.25
N GLU A 73 3.22 12.85 -7.22
CA GLU A 73 4.20 11.96 -7.82
C GLU A 73 4.30 12.19 -9.33
N LYS A 74 3.16 12.33 -10.01
CA LYS A 74 3.12 12.60 -11.44
C LYS A 74 3.74 13.95 -11.79
N THR A 75 3.44 14.99 -11.04
CA THR A 75 4.01 16.32 -11.23
C THR A 75 5.52 16.30 -11.02
N TYR A 76 5.99 15.60 -10.00
CA TYR A 76 7.40 15.47 -9.70
C TYR A 76 8.16 14.75 -10.82
N ASP A 77 7.58 13.69 -11.37
CA ASP A 77 8.15 12.96 -12.50
C ASP A 77 8.21 13.82 -13.77
N ASP A 78 7.21 14.65 -14.01
CA ASP A 78 7.15 15.54 -15.16
C ASP A 78 8.22 16.65 -15.09
N GLU A 79 8.62 17.04 -13.88
CA GLU A 79 9.68 18.04 -13.66
C GLU A 79 11.08 17.44 -13.78
N ALA A 80 11.20 16.15 -13.59
CA ALA A 80 12.49 15.45 -13.68
C ALA A 80 12.90 15.19 -15.14
#